data_e80f5a064f3e3f9b470cabd0372e33bb
#
_entry.id   e80f5a064f3e3f9b470cabd0372e33bb
#
_cell.length_a   1.000
_cell.length_b   1.000
_cell.length_c   1.000
_cell.angle_alpha   90.00
_cell.angle_beta   90.00
_cell.angle_gamma   90.00
#
_symmetry.space_group_name_H-M   'P 1'
#
loop_
_entity.id
_entity.type
_entity.pdbx_description
1 polymer ?
#
loop_
_entity_poly.entity_id
_entity_poly.type
_entity_poly.pdbx_seq_one_letter_code
_entity_poly.pdbx_strand_id
1 'polypeptide(L)'
;LPMVTTLAVHAGRPFFPDDVARALADIPTPRVLVTTPVHLRALVESGVALPPLAGIVSATAPLAPEIAAAAEARFGGEVREMFGSTETCVFAVRRTALEAAWTPLPGVRLETQAAGTLVHAPHLATPVLLADMMDVADDGRFQVRGRQADLLEIAGKRASLADLTRRLLAIPGVIDGTIVQLAPDPGQAVGRIAALVVAPTLDEAQVLAALRVSVDPVFLPRRLRKVAALPRNETGKLPRDVVLGLLNG
;
A
#
# COMPACT_ATOMS: atom_id res chain seq x y z
N LEU A 1 -0.87 17.79 -14.84
CA LEU A 1 -2.23 17.50 -15.35
C LEU A 1 -3.05 18.78 -15.62
N PRO A 2 -3.22 19.75 -14.68
CA PRO A 2 -3.99 20.95 -14.94
C PRO A 2 -3.44 21.84 -16.07
N MET A 3 -2.17 21.72 -16.39
CA MET A 3 -1.50 22.52 -17.45
C MET A 3 -1.79 22.04 -18.86
N VAL A 4 -2.25 20.79 -19.03
CA VAL A 4 -2.52 20.16 -20.33
C VAL A 4 -3.97 19.72 -20.50
N THR A 5 -4.81 19.96 -19.50
CA THR A 5 -6.22 19.54 -19.48
C THR A 5 -7.10 20.70 -18.94
N THR A 6 -8.38 20.61 -19.18
CA THR A 6 -9.39 21.53 -18.62
C THR A 6 -9.84 21.15 -17.21
N LEU A 7 -9.04 20.32 -16.49
CA LEU A 7 -9.36 19.87 -15.14
C LEU A 7 -9.15 21.02 -14.13
N ALA A 8 -10.19 21.31 -13.36
CA ALA A 8 -10.08 22.14 -12.18
C ALA A 8 -9.61 21.30 -10.98
N VAL A 9 -8.62 21.79 -10.25
CA VAL A 9 -8.12 21.14 -9.04
C VAL A 9 -8.58 21.94 -7.83
N HIS A 10 -9.21 21.27 -6.86
CA HIS A 10 -9.55 21.90 -5.59
C HIS A 10 -8.27 22.25 -4.83
N ALA A 11 -8.11 23.52 -4.46
CA ALA A 11 -6.89 24.05 -3.85
C ALA A 11 -6.70 23.61 -2.39
N GLY A 12 -7.77 23.20 -1.70
CA GLY A 12 -7.71 22.70 -0.33
C GLY A 12 -7.17 21.29 -0.25
N ARG A 13 -6.72 20.91 0.95
CA ARG A 13 -6.31 19.54 1.28
C ARG A 13 -7.23 19.00 2.37
N PRO A 14 -8.50 18.68 2.06
CA PRO A 14 -9.43 18.18 3.06
C PRO A 14 -8.92 16.82 3.56
N PHE A 15 -8.81 16.70 4.88
CA PHE A 15 -8.28 15.50 5.53
C PHE A 15 -9.39 14.64 6.13
N PHE A 16 -10.35 15.28 6.82
CA PHE A 16 -11.45 14.58 7.46
C PHE A 16 -12.57 14.25 6.47
N PRO A 17 -13.29 13.12 6.66
CA PRO A 17 -14.35 12.68 5.75
C PRO A 17 -15.40 13.76 5.42
N ASP A 18 -15.87 14.52 6.42
CA ASP A 18 -16.85 15.57 6.21
C ASP A 18 -16.29 16.77 5.43
N ASP A 19 -14.99 17.07 5.58
CA ASP A 19 -14.33 18.11 4.80
C ASP A 19 -14.16 17.69 3.35
N VAL A 20 -13.87 16.42 3.10
CA VAL A 20 -13.82 15.85 1.75
C VAL A 20 -15.19 15.91 1.10
N ALA A 21 -16.26 15.55 1.81
CA ALA A 21 -17.63 15.62 1.31
C ALA A 21 -18.02 17.06 0.92
N ARG A 22 -17.73 18.04 1.77
CA ARG A 22 -17.98 19.47 1.48
C ARG A 22 -17.19 19.94 0.27
N ALA A 23 -15.88 19.65 0.23
CA ALA A 23 -15.03 20.04 -0.89
C ALA A 23 -15.50 19.45 -2.23
N LEU A 24 -15.96 18.19 -2.23
CA LEU A 24 -16.49 17.54 -3.43
C LEU A 24 -17.85 18.13 -3.85
N ALA A 25 -18.69 18.57 -2.92
CA ALA A 25 -19.97 19.18 -3.24
C ALA A 25 -19.80 20.48 -4.06
N ASP A 26 -18.74 21.23 -3.80
CA ASP A 26 -18.43 22.49 -4.48
C ASP A 26 -17.80 22.30 -5.87
N ILE A 27 -17.41 21.06 -6.24
CA ILE A 27 -16.80 20.77 -7.53
C ILE A 27 -17.88 20.32 -8.54
N PRO A 28 -17.91 20.87 -9.77
CA PRO A 28 -18.84 20.42 -10.80
C PRO A 28 -18.53 18.98 -11.27
N THR A 29 -19.54 18.32 -11.82
CA THR A 29 -19.37 16.99 -12.46
C THR A 29 -18.65 17.12 -13.81
N PRO A 30 -17.87 16.08 -14.22
CA PRO A 30 -17.54 14.86 -13.52
C PRO A 30 -16.47 15.09 -12.43
N ARG A 31 -16.62 14.42 -11.27
CA ARG A 31 -15.71 14.54 -10.12
C ARG A 31 -14.78 13.35 -10.04
N VAL A 32 -13.49 13.60 -9.81
CA VAL A 32 -12.49 12.57 -9.53
C VAL A 32 -11.84 12.84 -8.17
N LEU A 33 -11.84 11.83 -7.31
CA LEU A 33 -11.16 11.88 -6.03
C LEU A 33 -9.75 11.29 -6.17
N VAL A 34 -8.71 12.07 -5.85
CA VAL A 34 -7.33 11.58 -5.73
C VAL A 34 -7.00 11.45 -4.26
N THR A 35 -6.64 10.27 -3.82
CA THR A 35 -6.51 9.94 -2.39
C THR A 35 -5.40 8.90 -2.13
N THR A 36 -5.25 8.51 -0.86
CA THR A 36 -4.37 7.42 -0.44
C THR A 36 -5.19 6.26 0.13
N PRO A 37 -4.67 5.03 0.20
CA PRO A 37 -5.38 3.89 0.78
C PRO A 37 -5.90 4.13 2.21
N VAL A 38 -5.12 4.84 3.04
CA VAL A 38 -5.50 5.15 4.42
C VAL A 38 -6.71 6.10 4.45
N HIS A 39 -6.68 7.16 3.65
CA HIS A 39 -7.81 8.10 3.57
C HIS A 39 -9.03 7.47 2.93
N LEU A 40 -8.86 6.64 1.90
CA LEU A 40 -9.98 5.93 1.28
C LEU A 40 -10.66 4.98 2.27
N ARG A 41 -9.88 4.26 3.08
CA ARG A 41 -10.41 3.44 4.17
C ARG A 41 -11.22 4.29 5.16
N ALA A 42 -10.67 5.42 5.62
CA ALA A 42 -11.36 6.31 6.55
C ALA A 42 -12.69 6.83 5.97
N LEU A 43 -12.74 7.18 4.68
CA LEU A 43 -13.96 7.58 3.99
C LEU A 43 -15.00 6.45 3.96
N VAL A 44 -14.58 5.22 3.64
CA VAL A 44 -15.46 4.05 3.61
C VAL A 44 -16.02 3.76 5.01
N GLU A 45 -15.18 3.78 6.04
CA GLU A 45 -15.55 3.42 7.41
C GLU A 45 -16.35 4.51 8.14
N SER A 46 -16.17 5.78 7.79
CA SER A 46 -16.82 6.92 8.46
C SER A 46 -18.34 6.98 8.28
N GLY A 47 -18.86 6.32 7.26
CA GLY A 47 -20.28 6.44 6.96
C GLY A 47 -20.66 7.71 6.16
N VAL A 48 -19.72 8.61 5.87
CA VAL A 48 -20.00 9.86 5.14
C VAL A 48 -20.59 9.60 3.74
N ALA A 49 -21.57 10.39 3.35
CA ALA A 49 -22.10 10.41 1.99
C ALA A 49 -21.27 11.37 1.14
N LEU A 50 -20.73 10.87 0.04
CA LEU A 50 -20.07 11.71 -0.97
C LEU A 50 -21.01 11.95 -2.16
N PRO A 51 -20.91 13.08 -2.85
CA PRO A 51 -21.58 13.24 -4.13
C PRO A 51 -21.00 12.21 -5.13
N PRO A 52 -21.79 11.81 -6.16
CA PRO A 52 -21.34 10.80 -7.13
C PRO A 52 -19.99 11.14 -7.74
N LEU A 53 -19.08 10.16 -7.79
CA LEU A 53 -17.75 10.27 -8.35
C LEU A 53 -17.69 9.58 -9.72
N ALA A 54 -17.00 10.19 -10.68
CA ALA A 54 -16.68 9.58 -11.96
C ALA A 54 -15.50 8.61 -11.86
N GLY A 55 -14.67 8.75 -10.83
CA GLY A 55 -13.54 7.87 -10.58
C GLY A 55 -12.82 8.21 -9.28
N ILE A 56 -12.07 7.24 -8.77
CA ILE A 56 -11.22 7.38 -7.59
C ILE A 56 -9.81 6.91 -7.96
N VAL A 57 -8.82 7.74 -7.68
CA VAL A 57 -7.41 7.42 -7.88
C VAL A 57 -6.75 7.23 -6.52
N SER A 58 -6.13 6.09 -6.30
CA SER A 58 -5.38 5.78 -5.08
C SER A 58 -3.91 5.53 -5.39
N ALA A 59 -3.00 6.05 -4.57
CA ALA A 59 -1.57 5.87 -4.72
C ALA A 59 -0.86 5.88 -3.36
N THR A 60 0.46 5.70 -3.37
CA THR A 60 1.42 5.82 -2.25
C THR A 60 1.61 4.59 -1.38
N ALA A 61 0.62 3.73 -1.25
CA ALA A 61 0.69 2.49 -0.46
C ALA A 61 -0.24 1.43 -1.10
N PRO A 62 -0.07 0.13 -0.77
CA PRO A 62 -0.97 -0.91 -1.26
C PRO A 62 -2.42 -0.71 -0.80
N LEU A 63 -3.36 -0.82 -1.72
CA LEU A 63 -4.79 -0.75 -1.45
C LEU A 63 -5.37 -2.15 -1.28
N ALA A 64 -6.14 -2.37 -0.21
CA ALA A 64 -6.85 -3.63 0.01
C ALA A 64 -8.04 -3.75 -0.98
N PRO A 65 -8.22 -4.91 -1.65
CA PRO A 65 -9.31 -5.11 -2.62
C PRO A 65 -10.70 -4.86 -2.02
N GLU A 66 -10.90 -5.22 -0.76
CA GLU A 66 -12.16 -5.05 -0.04
C GLU A 66 -12.51 -3.56 0.14
N ILE A 67 -11.51 -2.73 0.42
CA ILE A 67 -11.68 -1.27 0.55
C ILE A 67 -11.96 -0.66 -0.82
N ALA A 68 -11.28 -1.12 -1.87
CA ALA A 68 -11.54 -0.66 -3.23
C ALA A 68 -12.98 -0.99 -3.65
N ALA A 69 -13.42 -2.24 -3.45
CA ALA A 69 -14.76 -2.68 -3.78
C ALA A 69 -15.84 -1.92 -2.98
N ALA A 70 -15.62 -1.73 -1.67
CA ALA A 70 -16.54 -0.97 -0.82
C ALA A 70 -16.63 0.51 -1.25
N ALA A 71 -15.51 1.12 -1.65
CA ALA A 71 -15.49 2.49 -2.15
C ALA A 71 -16.24 2.63 -3.48
N GLU A 72 -16.05 1.69 -4.43
CA GLU A 72 -16.80 1.66 -5.69
C GLU A 72 -18.31 1.53 -5.45
N ALA A 73 -18.71 0.59 -4.60
CA ALA A 73 -20.12 0.36 -4.30
C ALA A 73 -20.78 1.56 -3.60
N ARG A 74 -20.02 2.27 -2.79
CA ARG A 74 -20.55 3.35 -1.95
C ARG A 74 -20.54 4.72 -2.64
N PHE A 75 -19.49 5.04 -3.37
CA PHE A 75 -19.27 6.40 -3.90
C PHE A 75 -19.48 6.47 -5.41
N GLY A 76 -19.66 5.35 -6.09
CA GLY A 76 -19.67 5.26 -7.55
C GLY A 76 -18.26 5.47 -8.11
N GLY A 77 -18.12 5.25 -9.41
CA GLY A 77 -16.84 5.37 -10.09
C GLY A 77 -15.84 4.25 -9.75
N GLU A 78 -15.00 3.90 -10.71
CA GLU A 78 -13.98 2.88 -10.55
C GLU A 78 -12.82 3.37 -9.68
N VAL A 79 -12.29 2.49 -8.82
CA VAL A 79 -11.06 2.76 -8.07
C VAL A 79 -9.85 2.29 -8.87
N ARG A 80 -9.05 3.24 -9.34
CA ARG A 80 -7.79 3.01 -10.04
C ARG A 80 -6.61 3.23 -9.09
N GLU A 81 -5.89 2.17 -8.79
CA GLU A 81 -4.64 2.25 -8.06
C GLU A 81 -3.49 2.53 -9.01
N MET A 82 -2.61 3.49 -8.65
CA MET A 82 -1.45 3.86 -9.43
C MET A 82 -0.17 3.32 -8.78
N PHE A 83 0.71 2.76 -9.60
CA PHE A 83 2.01 2.25 -9.17
C PHE A 83 3.14 3.03 -9.82
N GLY A 84 4.11 3.41 -8.99
CA GLY A 84 5.30 4.15 -9.41
C GLY A 84 6.15 4.59 -8.23
N SER A 85 7.21 5.29 -8.51
CA SER A 85 8.15 5.86 -7.53
C SER A 85 8.50 7.29 -7.90
N THR A 86 9.29 7.96 -7.06
CA THR A 86 9.81 9.29 -7.38
C THR A 86 10.67 9.25 -8.63
N GLU A 87 11.44 8.18 -8.81
CA GLU A 87 12.39 7.99 -9.89
C GLU A 87 11.73 7.64 -11.23
N THR A 88 10.59 6.94 -11.17
CA THR A 88 9.89 6.45 -12.38
C THR A 88 8.62 7.22 -12.71
N CYS A 89 8.14 8.08 -11.82
CA CYS A 89 6.75 8.54 -11.86
C CYS A 89 5.78 7.35 -11.88
N VAL A 90 4.52 7.59 -12.22
CA VAL A 90 3.53 6.50 -12.40
C VAL A 90 3.81 5.78 -13.71
N PHE A 91 3.94 4.46 -13.65
CA PHE A 91 4.17 3.64 -14.84
C PHE A 91 3.19 2.46 -15.00
N ALA A 92 2.37 2.18 -13.99
CA ALA A 92 1.34 1.16 -14.08
C ALA A 92 0.09 1.52 -13.28
N VAL A 93 -1.03 0.87 -13.65
CA VAL A 93 -2.34 1.03 -13.01
C VAL A 93 -3.01 -0.33 -12.86
N ARG A 94 -3.97 -0.43 -11.92
CA ARG A 94 -4.89 -1.56 -11.83
C ARG A 94 -6.23 -1.11 -11.24
N ARG A 95 -7.30 -1.87 -11.51
CA ARG A 95 -8.56 -1.77 -10.80
C ARG A 95 -8.56 -2.77 -9.64
N THR A 96 -8.07 -2.33 -8.49
CA THR A 96 -7.77 -3.18 -7.32
C THR A 96 -8.97 -4.00 -6.85
N ALA A 97 -10.20 -3.51 -7.04
CA ALA A 97 -11.42 -4.26 -6.71
C ALA A 97 -11.58 -5.56 -7.52
N LEU A 98 -10.98 -5.66 -8.73
CA LEU A 98 -11.15 -6.77 -9.64
C LEU A 98 -9.85 -7.49 -10.00
N GLU A 99 -8.71 -6.80 -9.95
CA GLU A 99 -7.46 -7.25 -10.55
C GLU A 99 -6.34 -7.28 -9.51
N ALA A 100 -5.64 -8.42 -9.43
CA ALA A 100 -4.41 -8.54 -8.65
C ALA A 100 -3.18 -8.06 -9.43
N ALA A 101 -3.19 -8.26 -10.76
CA ALA A 101 -2.09 -7.88 -11.64
C ALA A 101 -2.16 -6.38 -12.01
N TRP A 102 -0.98 -5.79 -12.16
CA TRP A 102 -0.79 -4.43 -12.65
C TRP A 102 -0.70 -4.41 -14.18
N THR A 103 -1.28 -3.41 -14.79
CA THR A 103 -1.17 -3.14 -16.22
C THR A 103 -0.22 -1.98 -16.45
N PRO A 104 0.92 -2.17 -17.13
CA PRO A 104 1.81 -1.07 -17.49
C PRO A 104 1.09 -0.02 -18.34
N LEU A 105 1.48 1.23 -18.19
CA LEU A 105 1.02 2.30 -19.09
C LEU A 105 1.60 2.11 -20.50
N PRO A 106 0.95 2.68 -21.55
CA PRO A 106 1.41 2.55 -22.92
C PRO A 106 2.89 2.92 -23.10
N GLY A 107 3.64 2.05 -23.77
CA GLY A 107 5.07 2.24 -24.01
C GLY A 107 6.00 1.88 -22.84
N VAL A 108 5.46 1.46 -21.70
CA VAL A 108 6.25 0.93 -20.59
C VAL A 108 6.62 -0.53 -20.85
N ARG A 109 7.89 -0.87 -20.62
CA ARG A 109 8.42 -2.23 -20.66
C ARG A 109 9.19 -2.52 -19.39
N LEU A 110 9.00 -3.70 -18.84
CA LEU A 110 9.64 -4.18 -17.60
C LEU A 110 10.60 -5.31 -17.93
N GLU A 111 11.77 -5.28 -17.29
CA GLU A 111 12.80 -6.31 -17.43
C GLU A 111 13.25 -6.76 -16.05
N THR A 112 12.98 -8.02 -15.71
CA THR A 112 13.37 -8.58 -14.42
C THR A 112 14.86 -8.81 -14.37
N GLN A 113 15.53 -8.32 -13.33
CA GLN A 113 16.95 -8.50 -13.06
C GLN A 113 17.18 -9.07 -11.66
N ALA A 114 18.39 -9.56 -11.39
CA ALA A 114 18.73 -10.12 -10.08
C ALA A 114 18.58 -9.10 -8.92
N ALA A 115 18.80 -7.81 -9.18
CA ALA A 115 18.73 -6.74 -8.17
C ALA A 115 17.37 -6.04 -8.09
N GLY A 116 16.40 -6.41 -8.96
CA GLY A 116 15.11 -5.74 -9.01
C GLY A 116 14.48 -5.80 -10.40
N THR A 117 13.71 -4.79 -10.75
CA THR A 117 13.07 -4.68 -12.06
C THR A 117 13.49 -3.38 -12.75
N LEU A 118 14.02 -3.50 -13.97
CA LEU A 118 14.38 -2.36 -14.82
C LEU A 118 13.13 -1.85 -15.54
N VAL A 119 12.81 -0.59 -15.35
CA VAL A 119 11.65 0.08 -15.95
C VAL A 119 12.11 0.94 -17.13
N HIS A 120 11.60 0.63 -18.31
CA HIS A 120 11.71 1.44 -19.50
C HIS A 120 10.40 2.16 -19.73
N ALA A 121 10.40 3.47 -19.88
CA ALA A 121 9.19 4.24 -20.16
C ALA A 121 9.49 5.44 -21.06
N PRO A 122 8.55 5.88 -21.89
CA PRO A 122 8.79 6.99 -22.86
C PRO A 122 9.18 8.32 -22.20
N HIS A 123 8.78 8.52 -20.97
CA HIS A 123 9.06 9.75 -20.21
C HIS A 123 10.38 9.70 -19.41
N LEU A 124 11.08 8.57 -19.42
CA LEU A 124 12.37 8.39 -18.75
C LEU A 124 13.50 8.59 -19.74
N ALA A 125 14.47 9.44 -19.41
CA ALA A 125 15.67 9.65 -20.24
C ALA A 125 16.53 8.38 -20.35
N THR A 126 16.59 7.59 -19.28
CA THR A 126 17.25 6.28 -19.20
C THR A 126 16.40 5.31 -18.40
N PRO A 127 16.49 3.99 -18.65
CA PRO A 127 15.80 3.01 -17.83
C PRO A 127 16.19 3.12 -16.35
N VAL A 128 15.23 2.90 -15.46
CA VAL A 128 15.42 3.01 -14.01
C VAL A 128 15.28 1.64 -13.37
N LEU A 129 16.29 1.22 -12.60
CA LEU A 129 16.25 -0.01 -11.81
C LEU A 129 15.54 0.26 -10.49
N LEU A 130 14.35 -0.36 -10.33
CA LEU A 130 13.65 -0.41 -9.06
C LEU A 130 14.08 -1.65 -8.26
N ALA A 131 14.25 -1.48 -6.95
CA ALA A 131 14.50 -2.60 -6.04
C ALA A 131 13.28 -3.53 -5.87
N ASP A 132 12.13 -3.16 -6.44
CA ASP A 132 10.92 -3.96 -6.42
C ASP A 132 11.04 -5.13 -7.41
N MET A 133 10.89 -6.35 -6.91
CA MET A 133 10.86 -7.58 -7.71
C MET A 133 9.46 -7.77 -8.27
N MET A 134 9.35 -7.95 -9.57
CA MET A 134 8.09 -8.11 -10.28
C MET A 134 8.09 -9.40 -11.09
N ASP A 135 6.98 -10.15 -10.99
CA ASP A 135 6.70 -11.24 -11.92
C ASP A 135 5.96 -10.67 -13.12
N VAL A 136 6.64 -10.63 -14.23
CA VAL A 136 6.09 -10.11 -15.49
C VAL A 136 5.58 -11.29 -16.31
N ALA A 137 4.29 -11.24 -16.67
CA ALA A 137 3.65 -12.22 -17.56
C ALA A 137 3.93 -11.89 -19.03
N ASP A 138 3.66 -12.85 -19.92
CA ASP A 138 3.89 -12.73 -21.37
C ASP A 138 3.10 -11.57 -22.00
N ASP A 139 1.95 -11.20 -21.42
CA ASP A 139 1.13 -10.06 -21.85
C ASP A 139 1.62 -8.71 -21.30
N GLY A 140 2.74 -8.71 -20.58
CA GLY A 140 3.35 -7.54 -19.98
C GLY A 140 2.74 -7.12 -18.64
N ARG A 141 1.60 -7.68 -18.21
CA ARG A 141 1.07 -7.44 -16.86
C ARG A 141 2.00 -8.05 -15.81
N PHE A 142 1.98 -7.52 -14.61
CA PHE A 142 2.89 -7.98 -13.58
C PHE A 142 2.27 -8.00 -12.18
N GLN A 143 2.90 -8.76 -11.30
CA GLN A 143 2.63 -8.76 -9.86
C GLN A 143 3.88 -8.34 -9.10
N VAL A 144 3.71 -7.51 -8.07
CA VAL A 144 4.82 -7.10 -7.20
C VAL A 144 5.03 -8.16 -6.13
N ARG A 145 6.24 -8.73 -6.10
CA ARG A 145 6.67 -9.70 -5.07
C ARG A 145 7.16 -9.04 -3.79
N GLY A 146 7.50 -7.77 -3.85
CA GLY A 146 8.16 -7.00 -2.81
C GLY A 146 9.57 -6.61 -3.20
N ARG A 147 10.33 -6.05 -2.27
CA ARG A 147 11.73 -5.69 -2.49
C ARG A 147 12.64 -6.85 -2.12
N GLN A 148 13.77 -6.97 -2.79
CA GLN A 148 14.77 -7.99 -2.44
C GLN A 148 15.23 -7.83 -0.97
N ALA A 149 15.38 -6.59 -0.50
CA ALA A 149 15.69 -6.30 0.90
C ALA A 149 14.57 -6.68 1.89
N ASP A 150 13.34 -6.89 1.40
CA ASP A 150 12.18 -7.31 2.19
C ASP A 150 11.90 -8.81 2.08
N LEU A 151 12.68 -9.53 1.26
CA LEU A 151 12.59 -10.98 1.16
C LEU A 151 13.30 -11.63 2.36
N LEU A 152 12.55 -12.45 3.04
CA LEU A 152 13.02 -13.25 4.16
C LEU A 152 13.32 -14.68 3.66
N GLU A 153 14.45 -15.19 4.05
CA GLU A 153 14.75 -16.62 3.92
C GLU A 153 15.07 -17.16 5.32
N ILE A 154 14.17 -17.94 5.88
CA ILE A 154 14.28 -18.49 7.22
C ILE A 154 13.97 -19.98 7.17
N ALA A 155 14.90 -20.82 7.62
CA ALA A 155 14.76 -22.27 7.63
C ALA A 155 14.39 -22.87 6.24
N GLY A 156 14.98 -22.33 5.16
CA GLY A 156 14.74 -22.78 3.79
C GLY A 156 13.39 -22.37 3.20
N LYS A 157 12.61 -21.57 3.92
CA LYS A 157 11.34 -20.99 3.44
C LYS A 157 11.52 -19.53 3.10
N ARG A 158 10.74 -19.05 2.11
CA ARG A 158 10.77 -17.65 1.64
C ARG A 158 9.46 -16.96 1.91
N ALA A 159 9.52 -15.72 2.37
CA ALA A 159 8.39 -14.81 2.49
C ALA A 159 8.82 -13.37 2.20
N SER A 160 7.87 -12.48 1.95
CA SER A 160 8.11 -11.06 1.81
C SER A 160 7.50 -10.32 3.02
N LEU A 161 8.24 -9.37 3.60
CA LEU A 161 7.73 -8.49 4.66
C LEU A 161 6.45 -7.76 4.22
N ALA A 162 6.37 -7.39 2.94
CA ALA A 162 5.18 -6.77 2.37
C ALA A 162 3.96 -7.73 2.37
N ASP A 163 4.15 -9.02 2.02
CA ASP A 163 3.09 -10.03 2.09
C ASP A 163 2.65 -10.29 3.53
N LEU A 164 3.61 -10.42 4.44
CA LEU A 164 3.30 -10.58 5.87
C LEU A 164 2.53 -9.39 6.44
N THR A 165 2.91 -8.16 6.07
CA THR A 165 2.20 -6.94 6.46
C THR A 165 0.78 -6.91 5.89
N ARG A 166 0.58 -7.31 4.63
CA ARG A 166 -0.75 -7.41 4.03
C ARG A 166 -1.64 -8.39 4.78
N ARG A 167 -1.11 -9.56 5.19
CA ARG A 167 -1.84 -10.54 6.00
C ARG A 167 -2.21 -10.01 7.39
N LEU A 168 -1.31 -9.24 8.01
CA LEU A 168 -1.59 -8.53 9.26
C LEU A 168 -2.76 -7.55 9.10
N LEU A 169 -2.74 -6.76 8.03
CA LEU A 169 -3.78 -5.76 7.73
C LEU A 169 -5.12 -6.37 7.32
N ALA A 170 -5.14 -7.63 6.88
CA ALA A 170 -6.36 -8.36 6.54
C ALA A 170 -7.09 -8.93 7.78
N ILE A 171 -6.50 -8.87 8.97
CA ILE A 171 -7.15 -9.33 10.20
C ILE A 171 -8.28 -8.37 10.57
N PRO A 172 -9.54 -8.84 10.72
CA PRO A 172 -10.64 -8.00 11.16
C PRO A 172 -10.33 -7.34 12.51
N GLY A 173 -10.52 -6.01 12.59
CA GLY A 173 -10.18 -5.22 13.78
C GLY A 173 -8.77 -4.61 13.79
N VAL A 174 -7.92 -4.98 12.83
CA VAL A 174 -6.65 -4.29 12.59
C VAL A 174 -6.89 -3.10 11.67
N ILE A 175 -6.58 -1.90 12.15
CA ILE A 175 -6.76 -0.64 11.41
C ILE A 175 -5.50 -0.28 10.61
N ASP A 176 -4.32 -0.46 11.23
CA ASP A 176 -3.02 -0.19 10.60
C ASP A 176 -1.97 -1.14 11.20
N GLY A 177 -0.85 -1.34 10.49
CA GLY A 177 0.21 -2.20 10.98
C GLY A 177 1.38 -2.30 10.01
N THR A 178 2.50 -2.80 10.52
CA THR A 178 3.68 -3.11 9.72
C THR A 178 4.45 -4.26 10.33
N ILE A 179 5.05 -5.08 9.46
CA ILE A 179 6.00 -6.14 9.85
C ILE A 179 7.37 -5.75 9.33
N VAL A 180 8.38 -5.87 10.19
CA VAL A 180 9.76 -5.53 9.88
C VAL A 180 10.70 -6.65 10.34
N GLN A 181 11.86 -6.75 9.69
CA GLN A 181 12.96 -7.55 10.19
C GLN A 181 13.90 -6.64 10.98
N LEU A 182 14.19 -7.02 12.21
CA LEU A 182 15.19 -6.38 13.05
C LEU A 182 16.60 -6.76 12.58
N ALA A 183 17.59 -5.97 12.96
CA ALA A 183 18.97 -6.39 12.78
C ALA A 183 19.24 -7.72 13.51
N PRO A 184 20.09 -8.59 12.98
CA PRO A 184 20.46 -9.82 13.67
C PRO A 184 21.14 -9.51 15.02
N ASP A 185 20.80 -10.27 16.04
CA ASP A 185 21.54 -10.23 17.32
C ASP A 185 22.97 -10.73 17.08
N PRO A 186 23.96 -10.33 17.91
CA PRO A 186 25.32 -10.85 17.83
C PRO A 186 25.32 -12.39 17.84
N GLY A 187 25.93 -12.98 16.82
CA GLY A 187 26.00 -14.44 16.64
C GLY A 187 24.79 -15.09 15.94
N GLN A 188 23.79 -14.31 15.50
CA GLN A 188 22.69 -14.81 14.68
C GLN A 188 22.87 -14.39 13.22
N ALA A 189 22.60 -15.32 12.29
CA ALA A 189 22.70 -15.05 10.85
C ALA A 189 21.49 -14.29 10.31
N VAL A 190 20.33 -14.37 10.98
CA VAL A 190 19.06 -13.81 10.51
C VAL A 190 18.40 -13.00 11.62
N GLY A 191 18.00 -11.79 11.28
CA GLY A 191 17.26 -10.90 12.19
C GLY A 191 15.86 -11.41 12.49
N ARG A 192 15.37 -11.13 13.68
CA ARG A 192 14.03 -11.53 14.13
C ARG A 192 12.96 -10.68 13.44
N ILE A 193 11.80 -11.26 13.23
CA ILE A 193 10.63 -10.54 12.73
C ILE A 193 9.91 -9.89 13.91
N ALA A 194 9.53 -8.62 13.73
CA ALA A 194 8.74 -7.86 14.69
C ALA A 194 7.57 -7.17 13.98
N ALA A 195 6.51 -6.86 14.71
CA ALA A 195 5.32 -6.18 14.20
C ALA A 195 4.88 -5.05 15.10
N LEU A 196 4.43 -3.95 14.50
CA LEU A 196 3.60 -2.92 15.14
C LEU A 196 2.18 -3.03 14.59
N VAL A 197 1.19 -2.88 15.46
CA VAL A 197 -0.21 -2.97 15.08
C VAL A 197 -1.07 -1.94 15.79
N VAL A 198 -2.00 -1.35 15.04
CA VAL A 198 -3.09 -0.52 15.55
C VAL A 198 -4.37 -1.35 15.48
N ALA A 199 -4.82 -1.84 16.62
CA ALA A 199 -6.00 -2.72 16.71
C ALA A 199 -6.74 -2.37 18.02
N PRO A 200 -7.65 -1.37 18.03
CA PRO A 200 -8.29 -0.87 19.25
C PRO A 200 -9.02 -1.96 20.03
N THR A 201 -9.68 -2.88 19.34
CA THR A 201 -10.54 -3.91 19.90
C THR A 201 -9.87 -5.27 20.14
N LEU A 202 -8.62 -5.45 19.67
CA LEU A 202 -7.87 -6.69 19.82
C LEU A 202 -6.66 -6.48 20.72
N ASP A 203 -6.31 -7.51 21.50
CA ASP A 203 -5.02 -7.56 22.18
C ASP A 203 -3.93 -8.21 21.29
N GLU A 204 -2.69 -8.17 21.74
CA GLU A 204 -1.54 -8.69 21.01
C GLU A 204 -1.62 -10.20 20.78
N ALA A 205 -2.17 -10.95 21.73
CA ALA A 205 -2.32 -12.40 21.66
C ALA A 205 -3.38 -12.78 20.62
N GLN A 206 -4.49 -12.04 20.56
CA GLN A 206 -5.56 -12.24 19.57
C GLN A 206 -5.05 -11.96 18.15
N VAL A 207 -4.31 -10.86 17.95
CA VAL A 207 -3.69 -10.55 16.64
C VAL A 207 -2.70 -11.64 16.24
N LEU A 208 -1.85 -12.10 17.15
CA LEU A 208 -0.89 -13.17 16.86
C LEU A 208 -1.59 -14.50 16.56
N ALA A 209 -2.66 -14.83 17.26
CA ALA A 209 -3.47 -16.02 17.00
C ALA A 209 -4.12 -15.98 15.61
N ALA A 210 -4.69 -14.83 15.23
CA ALA A 210 -5.25 -14.64 13.89
C ALA A 210 -4.19 -14.73 12.79
N LEU A 211 -3.01 -14.16 13.03
CA LEU A 211 -1.90 -14.22 12.06
C LEU A 211 -1.42 -15.65 11.83
N ARG A 212 -1.42 -16.52 12.86
CA ARG A 212 -1.05 -17.94 12.77
C ARG A 212 -1.91 -18.75 11.80
N VAL A 213 -3.11 -18.33 11.52
CA VAL A 213 -3.99 -19.02 10.56
C VAL A 213 -3.50 -18.87 9.12
N SER A 214 -2.85 -17.77 8.80
CA SER A 214 -2.48 -17.41 7.43
C SER A 214 -0.96 -17.31 7.18
N VAL A 215 -0.14 -17.34 8.24
CA VAL A 215 1.31 -17.18 8.17
C VAL A 215 2.00 -18.41 8.72
N ASP A 216 3.00 -18.91 7.97
CA ASP A 216 3.83 -20.02 8.43
C ASP A 216 4.51 -19.67 9.77
N PRO A 217 4.55 -20.58 10.75
CA PRO A 217 5.09 -20.32 12.08
C PRO A 217 6.51 -19.75 12.10
N VAL A 218 7.34 -20.03 11.11
CA VAL A 218 8.72 -19.55 11.02
C VAL A 218 8.79 -18.04 10.76
N PHE A 219 7.74 -17.45 10.16
CA PHE A 219 7.62 -16.02 9.85
C PHE A 219 6.77 -15.24 10.84
N LEU A 220 6.26 -15.85 11.89
CA LEU A 220 5.50 -15.15 12.90
C LEU A 220 6.38 -14.14 13.64
N PRO A 221 5.88 -12.93 13.92
CA PRO A 221 6.61 -11.96 14.71
C PRO A 221 6.95 -12.52 16.09
N ARG A 222 8.23 -12.47 16.45
CA ARG A 222 8.69 -12.80 17.81
C ARG A 222 8.33 -11.70 18.80
N ARG A 223 8.17 -10.48 18.30
CA ARG A 223 7.73 -9.31 19.04
C ARG A 223 6.60 -8.65 18.26
N LEU A 224 5.43 -8.58 18.86
CA LEU A 224 4.30 -7.83 18.35
C LEU A 224 3.95 -6.79 19.39
N ARG A 225 3.82 -5.54 18.99
CA ARG A 225 3.50 -4.43 19.87
C ARG A 225 2.30 -3.67 19.35
N LYS A 226 1.32 -3.47 20.21
CA LYS A 226 0.15 -2.63 19.95
C LYS A 226 0.51 -1.17 20.21
N VAL A 227 0.13 -0.29 19.28
CA VAL A 227 0.31 1.16 19.41
C VAL A 227 -1.02 1.87 19.11
N ALA A 228 -1.17 3.10 19.60
CA ALA A 228 -2.38 3.87 19.37
C ALA A 228 -2.49 4.34 17.92
N ALA A 229 -1.36 4.70 17.30
CA ALA A 229 -1.27 5.10 15.91
C ALA A 229 0.14 4.83 15.38
N LEU A 230 0.28 4.65 14.06
CA LEU A 230 1.56 4.63 13.37
C LEU A 230 1.88 6.03 12.82
N PRO A 231 3.05 6.61 13.15
CA PRO A 231 3.44 7.96 12.71
C PRO A 231 3.87 7.96 11.24
N ARG A 232 2.89 7.91 10.35
CA ARG A 232 3.10 8.03 8.91
C ARG A 232 3.35 9.49 8.56
N ASN A 233 4.25 9.72 7.60
CA ASN A 233 4.48 11.04 7.05
C ASN A 233 3.31 11.50 6.16
N GLU A 234 3.36 12.73 5.65
CA GLU A 234 2.33 13.31 4.78
C GLU A 234 2.05 12.49 3.50
N THR A 235 3.00 11.68 3.06
CA THR A 235 2.86 10.78 1.91
C THR A 235 2.35 9.38 2.30
N GLY A 236 2.00 9.16 3.58
CA GLY A 236 1.54 7.86 4.08
C GLY A 236 2.67 6.84 4.33
N LYS A 237 3.92 7.21 4.12
CA LYS A 237 5.08 6.33 4.37
C LYS A 237 5.42 6.30 5.84
N LEU A 238 5.86 5.13 6.32
CA LEU A 238 6.31 4.91 7.70
C LEU A 238 7.84 4.77 7.71
N PRO A 239 8.60 5.76 8.24
CA PRO A 239 10.05 5.70 8.30
C PRO A 239 10.53 4.54 9.17
N ARG A 240 11.56 3.82 8.72
CA ARG A 240 12.06 2.60 9.39
C ARG A 240 12.64 2.88 10.77
N ASP A 241 13.34 3.97 10.94
CA ASP A 241 13.92 4.42 12.23
C ASP A 241 12.84 4.66 13.28
N VAL A 242 11.73 5.25 12.88
CA VAL A 242 10.56 5.47 13.75
C VAL A 242 9.93 4.15 14.18
N VAL A 243 9.79 3.19 13.26
CA VAL A 243 9.29 1.83 13.58
C VAL A 243 10.20 1.14 14.60
N LEU A 244 11.51 1.20 14.38
CA LEU A 244 12.48 0.59 15.28
C LEU A 244 12.47 1.26 16.68
N GLY A 245 12.32 2.59 16.73
CA GLY A 245 12.16 3.34 17.97
C GLY A 245 10.93 2.87 18.75
N LEU A 246 9.79 2.75 18.10
CA LEU A 246 8.55 2.25 18.72
C LEU A 246 8.64 0.79 19.18
N LEU A 247 9.44 -0.05 18.53
CA LEU A 247 9.64 -1.44 18.94
C LEU A 247 10.57 -1.55 20.17
N ASN A 248 11.48 -0.61 20.38
CA ASN A 248 12.49 -0.66 21.44
C ASN A 248 12.07 0.05 22.74
N GLY A 249 11.11 0.95 22.70
CA GLY A 249 10.52 1.61 23.88
C GLY A 249 9.40 0.78 24.48
#